data_a878c0681bfc23fc44f2412f355d4891
#
_entry.id   a878c0681bfc23fc44f2412f355d4891
#
_cell.length_a   1.000
_cell.length_b   1.000
_cell.length_c   1.000
_cell.angle_alpha   90.00
_cell.angle_beta   90.00
_cell.angle_gamma   90.00
#
_symmetry.space_group_name_H-M   'P 1'
#
loop_
_entity.id
_entity.type
_entity.pdbx_description
1 polymer ?
#
loop_
_entity_poly.entity_id
_entity_poly.type
_entity_poly.pdbx_seq_one_letter_code
_entity_poly.pdbx_strand_id
1 'polypeptide(L)'
;MARTTFTVIDGERALELDEVDGVARATRAETSGRPVAIDRGERAAFLGVSAAERAKTLSSLEAPDFTLPDLDGRVHSLSEQRGKKVLLVVYASW
;
A
#
# COMPACT_ATOMS: atom_id res chain seq x y z
N MET A 1 6.04 -26.89 -14.52
CA MET A 1 5.13 -27.02 -13.37
C MET A 1 4.51 -25.67 -13.07
N ALA A 2 3.19 -25.64 -12.96
CA ALA A 2 2.50 -24.39 -12.64
C ALA A 2 2.78 -23.93 -11.22
N ARG A 3 3.09 -22.68 -11.07
CA ARG A 3 3.27 -22.10 -9.74
C ARG A 3 1.90 -21.77 -9.15
N THR A 4 1.75 -22.07 -7.88
CA THR A 4 0.51 -21.77 -7.15
C THR A 4 0.69 -20.61 -6.19
N THR A 5 1.81 -19.87 -6.31
CA THR A 5 2.10 -18.73 -5.46
C THR A 5 1.10 -17.61 -5.72
N PHE A 6 0.59 -17.07 -4.63
CA PHE A 6 -0.36 -15.97 -4.63
C PHE A 6 0.23 -14.84 -3.79
N THR A 7 0.30 -13.65 -4.36
CA THR A 7 0.89 -12.50 -3.68
C THR A 7 -0.18 -11.66 -3.01
N VAL A 8 -0.04 -11.45 -1.70
CA VAL A 8 -0.94 -10.58 -0.94
C VAL A 8 -0.16 -9.34 -0.54
N ILE A 9 -0.65 -8.19 -0.97
CA ILE A 9 -0.06 -6.90 -0.61
C ILE A 9 -0.89 -6.30 0.51
N ASP A 10 -0.29 -6.24 1.70
CA ASP A 10 -0.93 -5.73 2.91
C ASP A 10 -0.13 -4.55 3.43
N GLY A 11 -0.57 -3.34 3.07
CA GLY A 11 0.18 -2.13 3.37
C GLY A 11 1.52 -2.14 2.64
N GLU A 12 2.60 -2.05 3.38
CA GLU A 12 3.95 -2.07 2.81
C GLU A 12 4.52 -3.48 2.70
N ARG A 13 3.76 -4.49 3.10
CA ARG A 13 4.21 -5.87 3.12
C ARG A 13 3.67 -6.63 1.91
N ALA A 14 4.53 -7.40 1.29
CA ALA A 14 4.13 -8.33 0.25
C ALA A 14 4.37 -9.75 0.77
N LEU A 15 3.32 -10.55 0.81
CA LEU A 15 3.37 -11.91 1.32
C LEU A 15 3.12 -12.88 0.16
N GLU A 16 3.92 -13.92 0.08
CA GLU A 16 3.70 -14.99 -0.89
C GLU A 16 3.10 -16.20 -0.18
N LEU A 17 1.90 -16.56 -0.59
CA LEU A 17 1.13 -17.66 -0.02
C LEU A 17 0.66 -18.57 -1.14
N ASP A 18 0.08 -19.71 -0.82
CA ASP A 18 -0.66 -20.45 -1.84
C ASP A 18 -2.01 -19.74 -2.10
N GLU A 19 -2.68 -20.13 -3.15
CA GLU A 19 -3.92 -19.47 -3.55
C GLU A 19 -4.99 -19.58 -2.46
N VAL A 20 -5.11 -20.74 -1.84
CA VAL A 20 -6.13 -20.98 -0.81
C VAL A 20 -5.91 -20.03 0.38
N ASP A 21 -4.68 -19.96 0.88
CA ASP A 21 -4.36 -19.10 2.02
C ASP A 21 -4.44 -17.62 1.64
N GLY A 22 -4.03 -17.27 0.44
CA GLY A 22 -4.09 -15.90 -0.05
C GLY A 22 -5.52 -15.40 -0.14
N VAL A 23 -6.41 -16.19 -0.74
CA VAL A 23 -7.83 -15.84 -0.85
C VAL A 23 -8.49 -15.80 0.52
N ALA A 24 -8.14 -16.73 1.41
CA ALA A 24 -8.69 -16.73 2.77
C ALA A 24 -8.29 -15.47 3.55
N ARG A 25 -7.04 -15.05 3.41
CA ARG A 25 -6.57 -13.81 4.05
C ARG A 25 -7.32 -12.59 3.49
N ALA A 26 -7.53 -12.53 2.19
CA ALA A 26 -8.27 -11.45 1.55
C ALA A 26 -9.72 -11.42 2.04
N THR A 27 -10.36 -12.58 2.15
CA THR A 27 -11.74 -12.69 2.62
C THR A 27 -11.86 -12.22 4.07
N ARG A 28 -10.91 -12.56 4.93
CA ARG A 28 -10.92 -12.11 6.33
C ARG A 28 -10.76 -10.59 6.41
N ALA A 29 -9.90 -10.01 5.58
CA ALA A 29 -9.70 -8.57 5.54
C ALA A 29 -10.99 -7.85 5.11
N GLU A 30 -11.67 -8.38 4.08
CA GLU A 30 -12.93 -7.82 3.62
C GLU A 30 -14.00 -7.91 4.70
N THR A 31 -14.09 -9.04 5.39
CA THR A 31 -15.04 -9.22 6.49
C THR A 31 -14.79 -8.23 7.63
N SER A 32 -13.54 -7.85 7.86
CA SER A 32 -13.19 -6.88 8.90
C SER A 32 -13.37 -5.41 8.47
N GLY A 33 -13.90 -5.17 7.28
CA GLY A 33 -14.22 -3.82 6.80
C GLY A 33 -13.10 -3.16 5.97
N ARG A 34 -12.10 -3.92 5.57
CA ARG A 34 -11.03 -3.39 4.73
C ARG A 34 -11.40 -3.53 3.25
N PRO A 35 -11.11 -2.53 2.41
CA PRO A 35 -11.29 -2.71 0.97
C PRO A 35 -10.28 -3.72 0.44
N VAL A 36 -10.73 -4.60 -0.46
CA VAL A 36 -9.92 -5.67 -1.02
C VAL A 36 -10.10 -5.71 -2.53
N ALA A 37 -9.00 -5.78 -3.25
CA ALA A 37 -8.99 -6.01 -4.69
C ALA A 37 -8.26 -7.33 -4.96
N ILE A 38 -8.91 -8.25 -5.68
CA ILE A 38 -8.33 -9.55 -6.02
C ILE A 38 -8.26 -9.67 -7.54
N ASP A 39 -7.08 -10.01 -8.05
CA ASP A 39 -6.89 -10.37 -9.45
C ASP A 39 -6.39 -11.79 -9.52
N ARG A 40 -7.27 -12.71 -9.90
CA ARG A 40 -6.93 -14.12 -9.98
C ARG A 40 -5.99 -14.42 -11.15
N GLY A 41 -6.09 -13.64 -12.22
CA GLY A 41 -5.20 -13.81 -13.37
C GLY A 41 -3.76 -13.49 -13.03
N GLU A 42 -3.56 -12.43 -12.26
CA GLU A 42 -2.22 -12.04 -11.80
C GLU A 42 -1.81 -12.73 -10.50
N ARG A 43 -2.71 -13.50 -9.91
CA ARG A 43 -2.49 -14.18 -8.63
C ARG A 43 -2.07 -13.22 -7.55
N ALA A 44 -2.86 -12.16 -7.39
CA ALA A 44 -2.55 -11.12 -6.41
C ALA A 44 -3.81 -10.60 -5.75
N ALA A 45 -3.66 -10.16 -4.50
CA ALA A 45 -4.70 -9.45 -3.77
C ALA A 45 -4.07 -8.24 -3.08
N PHE A 46 -4.79 -7.14 -3.08
CA PHE A 46 -4.40 -5.93 -2.38
C PHE A 46 -5.38 -5.70 -1.23
N LEU A 47 -4.85 -5.56 -0.02
CA LEU A 47 -5.63 -5.29 1.17
C LEU A 47 -5.44 -3.83 1.57
N GLY A 48 -6.49 -3.05 1.46
CA GLY A 48 -6.44 -1.63 1.80
C GLY A 48 -6.69 -1.37 3.28
N VAL A 49 -6.75 -0.09 3.61
CA VAL A 49 -7.02 0.39 4.95
C VAL A 49 -8.52 0.66 5.06
N SER A 50 -9.14 0.33 6.19
CA SER A 50 -10.56 0.58 6.39
C SER A 50 -10.85 2.08 6.34
N ALA A 51 -12.11 2.43 6.02
CA ALA A 51 -12.54 3.83 5.98
C ALA A 51 -12.36 4.50 7.35
N ALA A 52 -12.60 3.77 8.43
CA ALA A 52 -12.42 4.29 9.78
C ALA A 52 -10.97 4.62 10.09
N GLU A 53 -10.05 3.74 9.73
CA GLU A 53 -8.62 3.99 9.92
C GLU A 53 -8.13 5.16 9.07
N ARG A 54 -8.62 5.26 7.84
CA ARG A 54 -8.27 6.35 6.94
C ARG A 54 -8.75 7.70 7.50
N ALA A 55 -9.98 7.74 7.99
CA ALA A 55 -10.53 8.96 8.59
C ALA A 55 -9.73 9.38 9.83
N LYS A 56 -9.33 8.42 10.65
CA LYS A 56 -8.52 8.68 11.83
C LYS A 56 -7.17 9.29 11.47
N THR A 57 -6.51 8.72 10.47
CA THR A 57 -5.23 9.21 9.97
C THR A 57 -5.37 10.63 9.42
N LEU A 58 -6.40 10.89 8.63
CA LEU A 58 -6.65 12.21 8.06
C LEU A 58 -6.95 13.25 9.14
N SER A 59 -7.63 12.85 10.22
CA SER A 59 -7.96 13.79 11.30
C SER A 59 -6.73 14.27 12.06
N SER A 60 -5.63 13.53 12.01
CA SER A 60 -4.40 13.96 12.65
C SER A 60 -3.72 15.10 11.90
N LEU A 61 -4.08 15.34 10.65
CA LEU A 61 -3.48 16.34 9.77
C LEU A 61 -1.98 16.13 9.57
N GLU A 62 -1.50 14.93 9.84
CA GLU A 62 -0.10 14.59 9.66
C GLU A 62 0.06 13.72 8.42
N ALA A 63 0.87 14.18 7.47
CA ALA A 63 1.12 13.43 6.25
C ALA A 63 2.03 12.23 6.55
N PRO A 64 1.76 11.06 5.96
CA PRO A 64 2.68 9.93 6.07
C PRO A 64 4.04 10.31 5.50
N ASP A 65 5.09 9.83 6.14
CA ASP A 65 6.42 10.05 5.63
C ASP A 65 6.72 9.08 4.48
N PHE A 66 7.58 9.51 3.58
CA PHE A 66 8.09 8.64 2.53
C PHE A 66 9.51 9.07 2.19
N THR A 67 10.26 8.16 1.60
CA THR A 67 11.65 8.39 1.23
C THR A 67 11.86 7.95 -0.21
N LEU A 68 12.40 8.84 -1.03
CA LEU A 68 12.63 8.60 -2.45
C LEU A 68 14.00 9.11 -2.86
N PRO A 69 14.67 8.42 -3.79
CA PRO A 69 15.91 8.95 -4.36
C PRO A 69 15.61 10.01 -5.43
N ASP A 70 16.51 10.98 -5.56
CA ASP A 70 16.48 11.92 -6.67
C ASP A 70 17.25 11.34 -7.87
N LEU A 71 17.39 12.15 -8.92
CA LEU A 71 18.04 11.68 -10.14
C LEU A 71 19.55 11.44 -9.96
N ASP A 72 20.14 12.01 -8.92
CA ASP A 72 21.54 11.79 -8.59
C ASP A 72 21.75 10.65 -7.60
N GLY A 73 20.66 9.98 -7.21
CA GLY A 73 20.70 8.87 -6.26
C GLY A 73 20.70 9.31 -4.79
N ARG A 74 20.57 10.61 -4.52
CA ARG A 74 20.45 11.09 -3.15
C ARG A 74 19.06 10.85 -2.62
N VAL A 75 18.99 10.37 -1.39
CA VAL A 75 17.72 9.99 -0.76
C VAL A 75 17.14 11.17 -0.01
N HIS A 76 15.86 11.42 -0.20
CA HIS A 76 15.12 12.50 0.45
C HIS A 76 13.86 11.96 1.13
N SER A 77 13.57 12.48 2.30
CA SER A 77 12.37 12.14 3.07
C SER A 77 11.47 13.35 3.20
N LEU A 78 10.16 13.15 3.14
CA LEU A 78 9.22 14.25 3.34
C LEU A 78 9.40 14.89 4.72
N SER A 79 9.71 14.09 5.73
CA SER A 79 9.90 14.57 7.10
C SER A 79 11.03 15.58 7.23
N GLU A 80 12.00 15.58 6.32
CA GLU A 80 13.09 16.56 6.31
C GLU A 80 12.61 17.98 6.00
N GLN A 81 11.42 18.10 5.44
CA GLN A 81 10.83 19.37 5.05
C GLN A 81 9.90 19.96 6.12
N ARG A 82 9.83 19.35 7.30
CA ARG A 82 8.99 19.84 8.37
C ARG A 82 9.37 21.26 8.78
N GLY A 83 8.37 22.08 9.06
CA GLY A 83 8.57 23.50 9.35
C GLY A 83 8.59 24.39 8.13
N LYS A 84 8.43 23.83 6.93
CA LYS A 84 8.37 24.57 5.67
C LYS A 84 7.04 24.32 4.98
N LYS A 85 6.62 25.24 4.15
CA LYS A 85 5.47 25.03 3.26
C LYS A 85 5.95 24.23 2.07
N VAL A 86 5.32 23.08 1.83
CA VAL A 86 5.70 22.16 0.75
C VAL A 86 4.53 21.95 -0.19
N LEU A 87 4.77 22.09 -1.48
CA LEU A 87 3.82 21.69 -2.50
C LEU A 87 4.32 20.40 -3.13
N LEU A 88 3.54 19.33 -2.95
CA LEU A 88 3.87 18.03 -3.54
C LEU A 88 3.08 17.83 -4.82
N VAL A 89 3.78 17.57 -5.92
CA VAL A 89 3.17 17.30 -7.21
C VAL A 89 3.50 15.86 -7.61
N VAL A 90 2.49 15.08 -7.92
CA VAL A 90 2.64 13.71 -8.39
C VAL A 90 2.13 13.64 -9.82
N TYR A 91 2.96 13.16 -10.72
CA TYR A 91 2.57 13.06 -12.12
C TYR A 91 3.28 11.90 -12.79
N ALA A 92 2.79 11.54 -13.96
CA ALA A 92 3.42 10.53 -14.78
C ALA A 92 3.47 11.05 -16.23
N SER A 93 4.53 10.68 -16.92
CA SER A 93 4.77 11.13 -18.28
C SER A 93 4.77 9.96 -19.26
N TRP A 94 3.63 9.30 -19.40
CA TRP A 94 3.47 8.26 -20.40
C TRP A 94 2.47 8.64 -21.47
#